data_25a98b7442f1a05596e7f796c879a457
#
_entry.id   25a98b7442f1a05596e7f796c879a457
#
_cell.length_a   1.000
_cell.length_b   1.000
_cell.length_c   1.000
_cell.angle_alpha   90.00
_cell.angle_beta   90.00
_cell.angle_gamma   90.00
#
_symmetry.space_group_name_H-M   'P 1'
#
loop_
_entity.id
_entity.type
_entity.pdbx_description
1 polymer ?
#
loop_
_entity_poly.entity_id
_entity_poly.type
_entity_poly.pdbx_seq_one_letter_code
_entity_poly.pdbx_strand_id
1 'polypeptide(L)'
;MEPKILEAIQISKYFTDPVRMQVLADINFTMLKGEFVSIIGKSGCGKSTLLYILSTMDTDFDGELLIDNINMKDKKETELARVRNEKIGFVFQFHYLLNEFSVVKNVMLPGLKLDKYTEKEVEQRAMDKLKILGMEGEAQKKPNQLSGGQKQRVAIARAMINDPLIIMADEPTGNLDKKNGEIVFETFKQLAEVYHQSLLIVTHDNEFAARTHRIIEMEDGRIIKM
;
A
#
# COMPACT_ATOMS: atom_id res chain seq x y z
N MET A 1 6.55 -13.46 -20.14
CA MET A 1 5.52 -13.28 -19.09
C MET A 1 6.14 -12.45 -18.00
N GLU A 2 5.43 -11.44 -17.53
CA GLU A 2 5.87 -10.64 -16.38
C GLU A 2 6.00 -11.52 -15.13
N PRO A 3 7.01 -11.29 -14.28
CA PRO A 3 7.22 -12.11 -13.09
C PRO A 3 6.10 -11.86 -12.07
N LYS A 4 5.71 -12.93 -11.38
CA LYS A 4 4.81 -12.85 -10.23
C LYS A 4 5.55 -12.18 -9.06
N ILE A 5 4.93 -11.20 -8.44
CA ILE A 5 5.50 -10.47 -7.30
C ILE A 5 4.79 -10.79 -5.99
N LEU A 6 3.53 -11.25 -6.07
CA LEU A 6 2.73 -11.62 -4.92
C LEU A 6 1.79 -12.77 -5.30
N GLU A 7 1.71 -13.79 -4.45
CA GLU A 7 0.77 -14.89 -4.56
C GLU A 7 0.14 -15.18 -3.20
N ALA A 8 -1.19 -15.16 -3.17
CA ALA A 8 -2.00 -15.64 -2.06
C ALA A 8 -2.59 -17.00 -2.47
N ILE A 9 -2.39 -18.04 -1.65
CA ILE A 9 -2.81 -19.40 -1.96
C ILE A 9 -3.67 -19.90 -0.79
N GLN A 10 -4.96 -20.10 -1.05
CA GLN A 10 -5.94 -20.63 -0.11
C GLN A 10 -5.99 -19.85 1.22
N ILE A 11 -5.79 -18.52 1.18
CA ILE A 11 -5.80 -17.72 2.39
C ILE A 11 -7.19 -17.71 3.01
N SER A 12 -7.26 -18.11 4.28
CA SER A 12 -8.45 -18.02 5.13
C SER A 12 -8.13 -17.34 6.44
N LYS A 13 -9.05 -16.52 6.95
CA LYS A 13 -8.89 -15.78 8.21
C LYS A 13 -10.12 -15.91 9.08
N TYR A 14 -9.87 -16.14 10.37
CA TYR A 14 -10.89 -16.21 11.42
C TYR A 14 -10.57 -15.18 12.51
N PHE A 15 -11.57 -14.46 12.98
CA PHE A 15 -11.52 -13.79 14.28
C PHE A 15 -12.20 -14.67 15.31
N THR A 16 -11.68 -14.69 16.53
CA THR A 16 -12.13 -15.60 17.60
C THR A 16 -12.77 -14.89 18.79
N ASP A 17 -12.77 -13.55 18.82
CA ASP A 17 -13.30 -12.75 19.92
C ASP A 17 -14.41 -11.82 19.41
N PRO A 18 -15.63 -11.83 19.99
CA PRO A 18 -16.13 -12.73 21.06
C PRO A 18 -16.62 -14.11 20.54
N VAL A 19 -16.82 -14.24 19.24
CA VAL A 19 -17.29 -15.48 18.59
C VAL A 19 -16.43 -15.76 17.36
N ARG A 20 -16.11 -17.02 17.12
CA ARG A 20 -15.37 -17.41 15.92
C ARG A 20 -16.16 -17.05 14.66
N MET A 21 -15.62 -16.13 13.87
CA MET A 21 -16.20 -15.66 12.61
C MET A 21 -15.16 -15.76 11.50
N GLN A 22 -15.52 -16.39 10.39
CA GLN A 22 -14.68 -16.39 9.19
C GLN A 22 -14.83 -15.08 8.44
N VAL A 23 -13.71 -14.38 8.22
CA VAL A 23 -13.67 -13.10 7.53
C VAL A 23 -13.12 -13.23 6.11
N LEU A 24 -12.20 -14.18 5.89
CA LEU A 24 -11.71 -14.56 4.56
C LEU A 24 -11.83 -16.05 4.37
N ALA A 25 -12.24 -16.47 3.18
CA ALA A 25 -12.49 -17.88 2.86
C ALA A 25 -11.88 -18.24 1.49
N ASP A 26 -10.83 -19.04 1.52
CA ASP A 26 -10.16 -19.63 0.35
C ASP A 26 -9.79 -18.59 -0.72
N ILE A 27 -9.11 -17.52 -0.31
CA ILE A 27 -8.63 -16.47 -1.22
C ILE A 27 -7.44 -17.00 -2.02
N ASN A 28 -7.59 -16.97 -3.34
CA ASN A 28 -6.53 -17.28 -4.29
C ASN A 28 -6.33 -16.08 -5.21
N PHE A 29 -5.12 -15.53 -5.23
CA PHE A 29 -4.83 -14.29 -5.94
C PHE A 29 -3.36 -14.22 -6.32
N THR A 30 -3.08 -13.75 -7.52
CA THR A 30 -1.71 -13.53 -8.00
C THR A 30 -1.59 -12.13 -8.59
N MET A 31 -0.48 -11.44 -8.33
CA MET A 31 -0.16 -10.16 -8.91
C MET A 31 1.16 -10.20 -9.68
N LEU A 32 1.16 -9.65 -10.88
CA LEU A 32 2.34 -9.54 -11.73
C LEU A 32 3.06 -8.19 -11.50
N LYS A 33 4.33 -8.14 -11.84
CA LYS A 33 5.10 -6.90 -11.79
C LYS A 33 4.50 -5.84 -12.73
N GLY A 34 4.39 -4.61 -12.25
CA GLY A 34 3.84 -3.49 -13.01
C GLY A 34 2.31 -3.45 -13.11
N GLU A 35 1.58 -4.42 -12.53
CA GLU A 35 0.12 -4.35 -12.49
C GLU A 35 -0.39 -3.23 -11.58
N PHE A 36 -1.44 -2.56 -12.02
CA PHE A 36 -2.26 -1.67 -11.19
C PHE A 36 -3.61 -2.35 -10.95
N VAL A 37 -3.76 -2.91 -9.75
CA VAL A 37 -4.92 -3.73 -9.34
C VAL A 37 -5.75 -3.01 -8.30
N SER A 38 -7.06 -3.02 -8.46
CA SER A 38 -8.01 -2.58 -7.43
C SER A 38 -8.78 -3.77 -6.85
N ILE A 39 -8.95 -3.78 -5.53
CA ILE A 39 -9.85 -4.68 -4.81
C ILE A 39 -11.07 -3.87 -4.39
N ILE A 40 -12.24 -4.25 -4.86
CA ILE A 40 -13.54 -3.61 -4.54
C ILE A 40 -14.47 -4.58 -3.82
N GLY A 41 -15.51 -4.03 -3.21
CA GLY A 41 -16.57 -4.79 -2.54
C GLY A 41 -17.24 -3.97 -1.44
N LYS A 42 -18.35 -4.47 -0.91
CA LYS A 42 -19.11 -3.82 0.16
C LYS A 42 -18.25 -3.61 1.42
N SER A 43 -18.63 -2.61 2.24
CA SER A 43 -17.98 -2.43 3.55
C SER A 43 -18.13 -3.70 4.39
N GLY A 44 -17.05 -4.08 5.08
CA GLY A 44 -17.03 -5.28 5.93
C GLY A 44 -16.80 -6.62 5.20
N CYS A 45 -16.67 -6.66 3.87
CA CYS A 45 -16.46 -7.92 3.14
C CYS A 45 -15.02 -8.50 3.23
N GLY A 46 -14.12 -7.89 4.03
CA GLY A 46 -12.78 -8.43 4.29
C GLY A 46 -11.63 -7.79 3.50
N LYS A 47 -11.85 -6.74 2.69
CA LYS A 47 -10.80 -6.11 1.84
C LYS A 47 -9.58 -5.64 2.61
N SER A 48 -9.77 -4.84 3.66
CA SER A 48 -8.65 -4.33 4.48
C SER A 48 -7.96 -5.46 5.23
N THR A 49 -8.72 -6.47 5.71
CA THR A 49 -8.15 -7.67 6.32
C THR A 49 -7.24 -8.41 5.34
N LEU A 50 -7.70 -8.60 4.10
CA LEU A 50 -6.88 -9.19 3.05
C LEU A 50 -5.62 -8.36 2.80
N LEU A 51 -5.77 -7.04 2.66
CA LEU A 51 -4.63 -6.14 2.42
C LEU A 51 -3.60 -6.20 3.56
N TYR A 52 -4.03 -6.30 4.82
CA TYR A 52 -3.13 -6.43 5.97
C TYR A 52 -2.38 -7.77 5.98
N ILE A 53 -3.03 -8.86 5.56
CA ILE A 53 -2.34 -10.15 5.37
C ILE A 53 -1.32 -10.02 4.23
N LEU A 54 -1.72 -9.52 3.06
CA LEU A 54 -0.84 -9.37 1.89
C LEU A 54 0.36 -8.46 2.17
N SER A 55 0.19 -7.48 3.06
CA SER A 55 1.28 -6.60 3.51
C SER A 55 2.11 -7.17 4.67
N THR A 56 1.83 -8.39 5.11
CA THR A 56 2.46 -9.05 6.28
C THR A 56 2.25 -8.34 7.62
N MET A 57 1.26 -7.43 7.72
CA MET A 57 0.87 -6.78 8.98
C MET A 57 0.03 -7.70 9.87
N ASP A 58 -0.79 -8.55 9.26
CA ASP A 58 -1.50 -9.65 9.93
C ASP A 58 -0.89 -10.97 9.48
N THR A 59 -0.41 -11.76 10.42
CA THR A 59 0.26 -13.05 10.18
C THR A 59 -0.55 -14.24 10.66
N ASP A 60 -1.70 -13.99 11.29
CA ASP A 60 -2.61 -15.02 11.78
C ASP A 60 -3.63 -15.40 10.69
N PHE A 61 -3.25 -16.30 9.80
CA PHE A 61 -4.11 -16.80 8.72
C PHE A 61 -3.72 -18.23 8.31
N ASP A 62 -4.66 -18.95 7.73
CA ASP A 62 -4.41 -20.24 7.07
C ASP A 62 -4.08 -20.01 5.59
N GLY A 63 -3.29 -20.90 4.99
CA GLY A 63 -2.84 -20.81 3.60
C GLY A 63 -1.39 -20.37 3.46
N GLU A 64 -1.02 -19.85 2.29
CA GLU A 64 0.33 -19.40 1.99
C GLU A 64 0.34 -18.00 1.34
N LEU A 65 1.31 -17.20 1.72
CA LEU A 65 1.60 -15.90 1.10
C LEU A 65 3.04 -15.90 0.59
N LEU A 66 3.21 -15.71 -0.71
CA LEU A 66 4.52 -15.52 -1.32
C LEU A 66 4.68 -14.07 -1.78
N ILE A 67 5.82 -13.46 -1.46
CA ILE A 67 6.24 -12.15 -1.94
C ILE A 67 7.60 -12.33 -2.58
N ASP A 68 7.74 -11.96 -3.86
CA ASP A 68 8.96 -12.16 -4.63
C ASP A 68 9.45 -13.63 -4.59
N ASN A 69 8.53 -14.57 -4.78
CA ASN A 69 8.72 -16.02 -4.69
C ASN A 69 9.21 -16.54 -3.33
N ILE A 70 9.20 -15.72 -2.29
CA ILE A 70 9.59 -16.12 -0.93
C ILE A 70 8.32 -16.29 -0.09
N ASN A 71 8.15 -17.48 0.51
CA ASN A 71 7.03 -17.74 1.42
C ASN A 71 7.19 -16.92 2.71
N MET A 72 6.14 -16.20 3.10
CA MET A 72 6.09 -15.37 4.31
C MET A 72 5.67 -16.14 5.55
N LYS A 73 5.15 -17.37 5.38
CA LYS A 73 4.74 -18.24 6.49
C LYS A 73 5.94 -18.57 7.37
N ASP A 74 5.72 -18.62 8.66
CA ASP A 74 6.70 -18.98 9.69
C ASP A 74 7.95 -18.08 9.78
N LYS A 75 7.96 -16.94 9.07
CA LYS A 75 9.02 -15.96 9.23
C LYS A 75 8.90 -15.22 10.58
N LYS A 76 10.06 -14.93 11.16
CA LYS A 76 10.11 -14.13 12.39
C LYS A 76 9.65 -12.70 12.13
N GLU A 77 9.06 -12.05 13.13
CA GLU A 77 8.59 -10.66 13.02
C GLU A 77 9.69 -9.70 12.54
N THR A 78 10.94 -9.91 12.93
CA THR A 78 12.08 -9.10 12.46
C THR A 78 12.32 -9.23 10.96
N GLU A 79 12.12 -10.41 10.38
CA GLU A 79 12.24 -10.67 8.94
C GLU A 79 11.06 -10.04 8.19
N LEU A 80 9.83 -10.22 8.70
CA LEU A 80 8.62 -9.62 8.14
C LEU A 80 8.68 -8.08 8.20
N ALA A 81 9.17 -7.50 9.31
CA ALA A 81 9.38 -6.06 9.41
C ALA A 81 10.38 -5.55 8.36
N ARG A 82 11.42 -6.33 8.05
CA ARG A 82 12.36 -6.01 6.99
C ARG A 82 11.69 -6.08 5.61
N VAL A 83 10.92 -7.14 5.33
CA VAL A 83 10.15 -7.28 4.08
C VAL A 83 9.19 -6.10 3.90
N ARG A 84 8.42 -5.73 4.94
CA ARG A 84 7.54 -4.55 4.93
C ARG A 84 8.31 -3.28 4.56
N ASN A 85 9.45 -3.06 5.20
CA ASN A 85 10.22 -1.83 4.99
C ASN A 85 10.94 -1.79 3.63
N GLU A 86 11.38 -2.93 3.11
CA GLU A 86 12.18 -3.01 1.88
C GLU A 86 11.34 -3.24 0.63
N LYS A 87 10.29 -4.09 0.71
CA LYS A 87 9.56 -4.56 -0.47
C LYS A 87 8.15 -4.01 -0.60
N ILE A 88 7.58 -3.45 0.48
CA ILE A 88 6.20 -2.98 0.51
C ILE A 88 6.15 -1.51 0.91
N GLY A 89 5.62 -0.67 0.03
CA GLY A 89 5.19 0.67 0.39
C GLY A 89 3.74 0.64 0.84
N PHE A 90 3.41 1.14 2.03
CA PHE A 90 2.02 1.13 2.50
C PHE A 90 1.46 2.54 2.65
N VAL A 91 0.28 2.78 2.07
CA VAL A 91 -0.47 4.03 2.13
C VAL A 91 -1.79 3.77 2.85
N PHE A 92 -1.96 4.35 4.03
CA PHE A 92 -3.16 4.22 4.83
C PHE A 92 -4.23 5.24 4.43
N GLN A 93 -5.47 4.96 4.77
CA GLN A 93 -6.61 5.89 4.65
C GLN A 93 -6.36 7.19 5.43
N PHE A 94 -5.80 7.08 6.65
CA PHE A 94 -5.27 8.20 7.42
C PHE A 94 -3.77 8.30 7.17
N HIS A 95 -3.27 9.49 6.90
CA HIS A 95 -1.90 9.70 6.42
C HIS A 95 -0.81 9.29 7.42
N TYR A 96 -1.11 9.28 8.74
CA TYR A 96 -0.18 8.98 9.84
C TYR A 96 1.17 9.70 9.70
N LEU A 97 1.12 10.98 9.33
CA LEU A 97 2.30 11.82 9.30
C LEU A 97 2.58 12.36 10.71
N LEU A 98 3.84 12.34 11.10
CA LEU A 98 4.28 12.84 12.40
C LEU A 98 4.41 14.37 12.34
N ASN A 99 3.59 15.08 13.12
CA ASN A 99 3.53 16.54 13.12
C ASN A 99 4.80 17.21 13.71
N GLU A 100 5.60 16.46 14.45
CA GLU A 100 6.87 16.90 15.02
C GLU A 100 7.94 17.07 13.92
N PHE A 101 7.84 16.30 12.84
CA PHE A 101 8.78 16.30 11.73
C PHE A 101 8.30 17.12 10.54
N SER A 102 9.25 17.63 9.78
CA SER A 102 8.94 18.23 8.46
C SER A 102 8.47 17.16 7.46
N VAL A 103 7.91 17.59 6.33
CA VAL A 103 7.48 16.75 5.23
C VAL A 103 8.62 15.83 4.77
N VAL A 104 9.79 16.39 4.47
CA VAL A 104 10.94 15.59 4.02
C VAL A 104 11.37 14.58 5.08
N LYS A 105 11.40 14.96 6.36
CA LYS A 105 11.74 14.02 7.44
C LYS A 105 10.73 12.89 7.58
N ASN A 106 9.42 13.15 7.40
CA ASN A 106 8.40 12.09 7.35
C ASN A 106 8.67 11.08 6.23
N VAL A 107 9.08 11.55 5.05
CA VAL A 107 9.41 10.67 3.92
C VAL A 107 10.68 9.87 4.18
N MET A 108 11.67 10.46 4.86
CA MET A 108 12.95 9.81 5.18
C MET A 108 12.83 8.63 6.15
N LEU A 109 11.83 8.62 7.05
CA LEU A 109 11.76 7.65 8.16
C LEU A 109 11.97 6.18 7.75
N PRO A 110 11.29 5.62 6.75
CA PRO A 110 11.51 4.22 6.37
C PRO A 110 12.88 4.00 5.74
N GLY A 111 13.43 5.00 5.03
CA GLY A 111 14.77 4.94 4.45
C GLY A 111 15.87 4.90 5.51
N LEU A 112 15.75 5.74 6.54
CA LEU A 112 16.65 5.73 7.70
C LEU A 112 16.55 4.40 8.47
N LYS A 113 15.34 3.84 8.62
CA LYS A 113 15.12 2.55 9.28
C LYS A 113 15.72 1.38 8.51
N LEU A 114 15.80 1.47 7.17
CA LEU A 114 16.40 0.44 6.34
C LEU A 114 17.92 0.33 6.56
N ASP A 115 18.56 1.44 6.98
CA ASP A 115 19.98 1.53 7.31
C ASP A 115 20.92 1.07 6.15
N LYS A 116 20.51 1.39 4.92
CA LYS A 116 21.25 1.00 3.69
C LYS A 116 22.04 2.17 3.09
N TYR A 117 21.63 3.38 3.42
CA TYR A 117 22.16 4.64 2.89
C TYR A 117 22.49 5.61 4.01
N THR A 118 23.41 6.52 3.78
CA THR A 118 23.66 7.65 4.69
C THR A 118 22.44 8.57 4.80
N GLU A 119 22.32 9.30 5.90
CA GLU A 119 21.21 10.25 6.10
C GLU A 119 21.09 11.26 4.93
N LYS A 120 22.22 11.76 4.42
CA LYS A 120 22.26 12.69 3.27
C LYS A 120 21.72 12.03 1.98
N GLU A 121 22.05 10.78 1.73
CA GLU A 121 21.52 10.03 0.59
C GLU A 121 20.02 9.78 0.74
N VAL A 122 19.56 9.45 1.96
CA VAL A 122 18.13 9.28 2.24
C VAL A 122 17.37 10.60 2.05
N GLU A 123 17.95 11.73 2.47
CA GLU A 123 17.35 13.05 2.25
C GLU A 123 17.22 13.37 0.76
N GLN A 124 18.28 13.15 -0.02
CA GLN A 124 18.22 13.33 -1.47
C GLN A 124 17.16 12.47 -2.12
N ARG A 125 17.09 11.17 -1.77
CA ARG A 125 16.04 10.25 -2.25
C ARG A 125 14.65 10.73 -1.87
N ALA A 126 14.47 11.23 -0.65
CA ALA A 126 13.19 11.79 -0.19
C ALA A 126 12.79 13.01 -1.01
N MET A 127 13.73 13.93 -1.30
CA MET A 127 13.48 15.08 -2.17
C MET A 127 13.12 14.65 -3.59
N ASP A 128 13.77 13.63 -4.15
CA ASP A 128 13.44 13.09 -5.47
C ASP A 128 12.02 12.50 -5.51
N LYS A 129 11.60 11.76 -4.46
CA LYS A 129 10.22 11.25 -4.36
C LYS A 129 9.20 12.39 -4.22
N LEU A 130 9.49 13.40 -3.41
CA LEU A 130 8.64 14.59 -3.28
C LEU A 130 8.52 15.34 -4.60
N LYS A 131 9.60 15.45 -5.38
CA LYS A 131 9.59 16.09 -6.70
C LYS A 131 8.70 15.34 -7.69
N ILE A 132 8.77 14.01 -7.76
CA ILE A 132 7.89 13.17 -8.59
C ILE A 132 6.41 13.51 -8.31
N LEU A 133 6.08 13.81 -7.05
CA LEU A 133 4.70 14.05 -6.59
C LEU A 133 4.35 15.55 -6.53
N GLY A 134 5.21 16.45 -7.04
CA GLY A 134 5.01 17.90 -7.04
C GLY A 134 4.92 18.48 -5.63
N MET A 135 5.70 17.93 -4.69
CA MET A 135 5.70 18.32 -3.27
C MET A 135 7.06 18.85 -2.78
N GLU A 136 8.03 19.08 -3.67
CA GLU A 136 9.36 19.56 -3.31
C GLU A 136 9.35 20.94 -2.64
N GLY A 137 8.45 21.83 -3.08
CA GLY A 137 8.26 23.15 -2.47
C GLY A 137 7.72 23.13 -1.05
N GLU A 138 7.15 21.99 -0.64
CA GLU A 138 6.54 21.78 0.68
C GLU A 138 7.47 21.03 1.67
N ALA A 139 8.68 20.64 1.23
CA ALA A 139 9.56 19.70 1.94
C ALA A 139 9.89 20.13 3.39
N GLN A 140 10.04 21.43 3.65
CA GLN A 140 10.37 21.97 4.97
C GLN A 140 9.14 22.28 5.84
N LYS A 141 7.92 22.23 5.27
CA LYS A 141 6.69 22.45 6.04
C LYS A 141 6.41 21.27 6.99
N LYS A 142 5.56 21.54 7.98
CA LYS A 142 5.01 20.50 8.85
C LYS A 142 3.68 19.96 8.28
N PRO A 143 3.29 18.72 8.58
CA PRO A 143 2.05 18.13 8.07
C PRO A 143 0.78 18.94 8.35
N ASN A 144 0.70 19.62 9.50
CA ASN A 144 -0.46 20.46 9.85
C ASN A 144 -0.62 21.70 8.95
N GLN A 145 0.38 22.05 8.14
CA GLN A 145 0.36 23.17 7.18
C GLN A 145 -0.10 22.71 5.78
N LEU A 146 -0.44 21.42 5.60
CA LEU A 146 -0.79 20.84 4.32
C LEU A 146 -2.29 20.55 4.22
N SER A 147 -2.83 20.65 2.99
CA SER A 147 -4.16 20.13 2.67
C SER A 147 -4.21 18.61 2.74
N GLY A 148 -5.43 18.02 2.80
CA GLY A 148 -5.60 16.57 2.82
C GLY A 148 -4.92 15.87 1.63
N GLY A 149 -5.12 16.36 0.41
CA GLY A 149 -4.48 15.81 -0.79
C GLY A 149 -2.96 15.95 -0.80
N GLN A 150 -2.42 17.05 -0.24
CA GLN A 150 -0.99 17.21 -0.06
C GLN A 150 -0.43 16.20 0.95
N LYS A 151 -1.10 15.98 2.09
CA LYS A 151 -0.73 14.96 3.08
C LYS A 151 -0.72 13.57 2.45
N GLN A 152 -1.71 13.26 1.61
CA GLN A 152 -1.77 11.97 0.93
C GLN A 152 -0.59 11.78 -0.02
N ARG A 153 -0.23 12.78 -0.81
CA ARG A 153 0.95 12.72 -1.67
C ARG A 153 2.25 12.53 -0.87
N VAL A 154 2.37 13.17 0.30
CA VAL A 154 3.52 12.93 1.20
C VAL A 154 3.52 11.50 1.74
N ALA A 155 2.36 10.93 2.08
CA ALA A 155 2.26 9.53 2.50
C ALA A 155 2.65 8.56 1.37
N ILE A 156 2.28 8.88 0.12
CA ILE A 156 2.73 8.14 -1.08
C ILE A 156 4.24 8.27 -1.26
N ALA A 157 4.82 9.48 -1.14
CA ALA A 157 6.28 9.68 -1.21
C ALA A 157 7.02 8.86 -0.15
N ARG A 158 6.49 8.80 1.08
CA ARG A 158 7.02 7.97 2.16
C ARG A 158 6.97 6.48 1.81
N ALA A 159 5.88 6.02 1.21
CA ALA A 159 5.76 4.64 0.76
C ALA A 159 6.75 4.27 -0.35
N MET A 160 7.20 5.25 -1.14
CA MET A 160 8.13 5.06 -2.27
C MET A 160 9.62 5.11 -1.89
N ILE A 161 10.00 5.56 -0.69
CA ILE A 161 11.40 5.93 -0.36
C ILE A 161 12.42 4.82 -0.58
N ASN A 162 12.01 3.57 -0.35
CA ASN A 162 12.87 2.39 -0.46
C ASN A 162 12.74 1.68 -1.83
N ASP A 163 12.11 2.29 -2.83
CA ASP A 163 11.82 1.70 -4.15
C ASP A 163 11.15 0.31 -4.02
N PRO A 164 9.99 0.24 -3.35
CA PRO A 164 9.36 -1.02 -3.01
C PRO A 164 8.92 -1.80 -4.25
N LEU A 165 8.85 -3.13 -4.12
CA LEU A 165 8.35 -4.02 -5.15
C LEU A 165 6.87 -3.75 -5.47
N ILE A 166 6.09 -3.41 -4.44
CA ILE A 166 4.66 -3.11 -4.52
C ILE A 166 4.28 -1.98 -3.57
N ILE A 167 3.40 -1.08 -4.02
CA ILE A 167 2.71 -0.13 -3.14
C ILE A 167 1.29 -0.64 -2.92
N MET A 168 0.92 -0.78 -1.66
CA MET A 168 -0.41 -1.17 -1.21
C MET A 168 -1.10 0.03 -0.58
N ALA A 169 -2.38 0.26 -0.90
CA ALA A 169 -3.13 1.38 -0.31
C ALA A 169 -4.53 0.94 0.14
N ASP A 170 -4.88 1.35 1.35
CA ASP A 170 -6.20 1.13 1.93
C ASP A 170 -7.01 2.42 1.86
N GLU A 171 -8.04 2.46 1.01
CA GLU A 171 -8.95 3.59 0.79
C GLU A 171 -8.23 4.96 0.63
N PRO A 172 -7.25 5.09 -0.29
CA PRO A 172 -6.35 6.25 -0.31
C PRO A 172 -7.02 7.58 -0.66
N THR A 173 -8.25 7.55 -1.13
CA THR A 173 -9.07 8.74 -1.47
C THR A 173 -10.27 8.93 -0.55
N GLY A 174 -10.54 7.98 0.37
CA GLY A 174 -11.77 7.92 1.16
C GLY A 174 -12.03 9.13 2.08
N ASN A 175 -11.00 9.89 2.45
CA ASN A 175 -11.09 11.09 3.29
C ASN A 175 -10.86 12.39 2.52
N LEU A 176 -10.90 12.36 1.19
CA LEU A 176 -10.62 13.50 0.33
C LEU A 176 -11.90 13.98 -0.37
N ASP A 177 -11.97 15.27 -0.65
CA ASP A 177 -12.95 15.77 -1.60
C ASP A 177 -12.65 15.28 -3.02
N LYS A 178 -13.65 15.36 -3.92
CA LYS A 178 -13.56 14.83 -5.28
C LYS A 178 -12.34 15.37 -6.06
N LYS A 179 -12.01 16.66 -5.90
CA LYS A 179 -10.87 17.29 -6.59
C LYS A 179 -9.54 16.74 -6.10
N ASN A 180 -9.35 16.62 -4.79
CA ASN A 180 -8.13 16.05 -4.21
C ASN A 180 -8.05 14.54 -4.46
N GLY A 181 -9.17 13.82 -4.47
CA GLY A 181 -9.25 12.41 -4.84
C GLY A 181 -8.76 12.17 -6.26
N GLU A 182 -9.18 13.00 -7.22
CA GLU A 182 -8.72 12.92 -8.61
C GLU A 182 -7.21 13.17 -8.74
N ILE A 183 -6.66 14.15 -8.04
CA ILE A 183 -5.21 14.40 -8.02
C ILE A 183 -4.44 13.18 -7.48
N VAL A 184 -4.95 12.53 -6.44
CA VAL A 184 -4.32 11.33 -5.86
C VAL A 184 -4.44 10.15 -6.82
N PHE A 185 -5.59 9.97 -7.50
CA PHE A 185 -5.73 8.96 -8.53
C PHE A 185 -4.71 9.15 -9.67
N GLU A 186 -4.62 10.36 -10.24
CA GLU A 186 -3.65 10.65 -11.30
C GLU A 186 -2.20 10.44 -10.83
N THR A 187 -1.93 10.65 -9.54
CA THR A 187 -0.63 10.31 -8.94
C THR A 187 -0.35 8.80 -9.02
N PHE A 188 -1.30 7.94 -8.60
CA PHE A 188 -1.14 6.49 -8.70
C PHE A 188 -1.04 6.02 -10.16
N LYS A 189 -1.85 6.58 -11.05
CA LYS A 189 -1.80 6.30 -12.49
C LYS A 189 -0.42 6.62 -13.07
N GLN A 190 0.14 7.79 -12.76
CA GLN A 190 1.50 8.15 -13.17
C GLN A 190 2.54 7.16 -12.64
N LEU A 191 2.42 6.72 -11.38
CA LEU A 191 3.32 5.73 -10.81
C LEU A 191 3.24 4.39 -11.55
N ALA A 192 2.06 3.96 -11.95
CA ALA A 192 1.87 2.73 -12.72
C ALA A 192 2.39 2.85 -14.15
N GLU A 193 1.97 3.87 -14.89
CA GLU A 193 2.22 4.00 -16.33
C GLU A 193 3.64 4.47 -16.67
N VAL A 194 4.17 5.44 -15.89
CA VAL A 194 5.48 6.06 -16.18
C VAL A 194 6.61 5.38 -15.41
N TYR A 195 6.36 5.01 -14.15
CA TYR A 195 7.39 4.41 -13.29
C TYR A 195 7.28 2.89 -13.20
N HIS A 196 6.28 2.28 -13.86
CA HIS A 196 6.02 0.83 -13.84
C HIS A 196 5.93 0.26 -12.41
N GLN A 197 5.45 1.07 -11.47
CA GLN A 197 5.26 0.67 -10.09
C GLN A 197 4.06 -0.27 -9.98
N SER A 198 4.24 -1.41 -9.33
CA SER A 198 3.13 -2.31 -9.02
C SER A 198 2.26 -1.70 -7.91
N LEU A 199 0.94 -1.64 -8.12
CA LEU A 199 -0.01 -0.98 -7.22
C LEU A 199 -1.17 -1.91 -6.89
N LEU A 200 -1.45 -2.10 -5.60
CA LEU A 200 -2.62 -2.81 -5.10
C LEU A 200 -3.44 -1.88 -4.22
N ILE A 201 -4.61 -1.48 -4.69
CA ILE A 201 -5.46 -0.48 -4.02
C ILE A 201 -6.75 -1.14 -3.56
N VAL A 202 -7.06 -1.04 -2.28
CA VAL A 202 -8.40 -1.33 -1.76
C VAL A 202 -9.23 -0.07 -1.82
N THR A 203 -10.41 -0.15 -2.42
CA THR A 203 -11.32 0.99 -2.48
C THR A 203 -12.79 0.55 -2.60
N HIS A 204 -13.70 1.40 -2.16
CA HIS A 204 -15.14 1.27 -2.47
C HIS A 204 -15.56 2.20 -3.63
N ASP A 205 -14.64 2.98 -4.18
CA ASP A 205 -14.88 3.88 -5.32
C ASP A 205 -14.79 3.10 -6.64
N ASN A 206 -15.95 2.83 -7.24
CA ASN A 206 -16.04 2.13 -8.52
C ASN A 206 -15.48 2.96 -9.69
N GLU A 207 -15.55 4.31 -9.64
CA GLU A 207 -14.97 5.18 -10.67
C GLU A 207 -13.43 5.09 -10.65
N PHE A 208 -12.86 5.07 -9.45
CA PHE A 208 -11.43 4.81 -9.26
C PHE A 208 -11.04 3.44 -9.83
N ALA A 209 -11.72 2.39 -9.40
CA ALA A 209 -11.40 1.01 -9.76
C ALA A 209 -11.51 0.75 -11.26
N ALA A 210 -12.53 1.31 -11.94
CA ALA A 210 -12.74 1.14 -13.37
C ALA A 210 -11.58 1.66 -14.26
N ARG A 211 -10.69 2.48 -13.67
CA ARG A 211 -9.54 3.09 -14.35
C ARG A 211 -8.21 2.36 -14.06
N THR A 212 -8.24 1.24 -13.32
CA THR A 212 -7.06 0.40 -13.06
C THR A 212 -6.95 -0.74 -14.08
N HIS A 213 -5.79 -1.42 -14.13
CA HIS A 213 -5.56 -2.48 -15.12
C HIS A 213 -6.43 -3.72 -14.88
N ARG A 214 -6.71 -4.05 -13.59
CA ARG A 214 -7.51 -5.22 -13.21
C ARG A 214 -8.28 -4.91 -11.93
N ILE A 215 -9.52 -5.40 -11.90
CA ILE A 215 -10.42 -5.29 -10.75
C ILE A 215 -10.63 -6.67 -10.15
N ILE A 216 -10.50 -6.76 -8.84
CA ILE A 216 -10.88 -7.92 -8.04
C ILE A 216 -12.09 -7.53 -7.23
N GLU A 217 -13.18 -8.26 -7.40
CA GLU A 217 -14.41 -8.02 -6.63
C GLU A 217 -14.53 -9.04 -5.51
N MET A 218 -14.75 -8.53 -4.29
CA MET A 218 -14.92 -9.33 -3.08
C MET A 218 -16.32 -9.20 -2.51
N GLU A 219 -16.90 -10.33 -2.11
CA GLU A 219 -18.14 -10.41 -1.35
C GLU A 219 -18.02 -11.50 -0.28
N ASP A 220 -18.48 -11.22 0.95
CA ASP A 220 -18.51 -12.15 2.07
C ASP A 220 -17.22 -12.96 2.28
N GLY A 221 -16.08 -12.27 2.22
CA GLY A 221 -14.76 -12.87 2.43
C GLY A 221 -14.23 -13.69 1.28
N ARG A 222 -14.84 -13.65 0.11
CA ARG A 222 -14.43 -14.40 -1.09
C ARG A 222 -14.17 -13.49 -2.27
N ILE A 223 -13.30 -13.91 -3.17
CA ILE A 223 -13.19 -13.29 -4.50
C ILE A 223 -14.28 -13.89 -5.37
N ILE A 224 -15.14 -13.04 -5.92
CA ILE A 224 -16.25 -13.44 -6.80
C ILE A 224 -15.97 -13.14 -8.27
N LYS A 225 -15.00 -12.22 -8.55
CA LYS A 225 -14.58 -11.87 -9.91
C LYS A 225 -13.13 -11.34 -9.90
N MET A 226 -12.40 -11.66 -10.95
CA MET A 226 -11.04 -11.15 -11.24
C MET A 226 -10.93 -10.66 -12.68
#